data_e3956937fdeef60d5230d1b029d0143e
#
_entry.id   e3956937fdeef60d5230d1b029d0143e
#
_cell.length_a   1.000
_cell.length_b   1.000
_cell.length_c   1.000
_cell.angle_alpha   90.00
_cell.angle_beta   90.00
_cell.angle_gamma   90.00
#
_symmetry.space_group_name_H-M   'P 1'
#
loop_
_entity.id
_entity.type
_entity.pdbx_description
1 polymer ?
#
loop_
_entity_poly.entity_id
_entity_poly.type
_entity_poly.pdbx_seq_one_letter_code
_entity_poly.pdbx_strand_id
1 'polypeptide(L)'
;RRRSIKIKRNRGDNLIKKVLGPPGTGKTFTLLEYVDSYLKKGIPIDKIGYFAFTKKAATTAKKRMIKKHPEYKQTQLKYFQTLHSFCFHTLGLREENVMQPEHYEDLGRLSNIRSDNNKRLRITEESNGYLTSNSEYFQVINKASVKDISIQSEFNTNEYSRKLDYQILKHLEVNLANYKDKNKLIDYTDMIKKYIKEEEKSPTFEV
;
A
#
# COMPACT_ATOMS: atom_id res chain seq x y z
N ARG A 1 -28.07 17.36 -9.57
CA ARG A 1 -28.09 15.91 -9.86
C ARG A 1 -27.39 15.18 -8.71
N ARG A 2 -28.15 14.45 -7.88
CA ARG A 2 -27.59 13.59 -6.84
C ARG A 2 -26.81 12.46 -7.52
N ARG A 3 -25.48 12.46 -7.38
CA ARG A 3 -24.62 11.38 -7.87
C ARG A 3 -24.85 10.17 -6.95
N SER A 4 -25.41 9.09 -7.49
CA SER A 4 -25.79 7.91 -6.71
C SER A 4 -24.58 7.14 -6.21
N ILE A 5 -24.53 6.84 -4.91
CA ILE A 5 -23.60 5.89 -4.30
C ILE A 5 -24.29 4.51 -4.35
N LYS A 6 -23.61 3.52 -4.94
CA LYS A 6 -24.08 2.13 -4.93
C LYS A 6 -23.40 1.37 -3.79
N ILE A 7 -24.19 0.77 -2.91
CA ILE A 7 -23.70 -0.09 -1.83
C ILE A 7 -24.03 -1.55 -2.22
N LYS A 8 -23.00 -2.38 -2.36
CA LYS A 8 -23.16 -3.83 -2.56
C LYS A 8 -22.96 -4.54 -1.22
N ARG A 9 -23.83 -5.49 -0.90
CA ARG A 9 -23.74 -6.37 0.29
C ARG A 9 -23.40 -7.78 -0.19
N ASN A 10 -22.42 -8.42 0.41
CA ASN A 10 -22.20 -9.86 0.26
C ASN A 10 -22.97 -10.60 1.36
N ARG A 11 -23.54 -11.76 1.03
CA ARG A 11 -24.18 -12.66 2.00
C ARG A 11 -23.08 -13.53 2.63
N GLY A 12 -22.89 -13.42 3.95
CA GLY A 12 -21.92 -14.18 4.75
C GLY A 12 -21.68 -13.48 6.08
N ASP A 13 -21.12 -14.16 7.06
CA ASP A 13 -20.96 -13.68 8.46
C ASP A 13 -20.06 -12.44 8.61
N ASN A 14 -19.26 -12.10 7.58
CA ASN A 14 -18.54 -10.84 7.49
C ASN A 14 -19.24 -9.89 6.52
N LEU A 15 -19.87 -8.85 7.04
CA LEU A 15 -20.61 -7.87 6.26
C LEU A 15 -19.67 -6.94 5.47
N ILE A 16 -19.33 -7.32 4.23
CA ILE A 16 -18.56 -6.45 3.33
C ILE A 16 -19.51 -5.46 2.64
N LYS A 17 -19.33 -4.17 2.91
CA LYS A 17 -20.03 -3.07 2.23
C LYS A 17 -19.12 -2.39 1.23
N LYS A 18 -19.46 -2.39 -0.06
CA LYS A 18 -18.72 -1.69 -1.11
C LYS A 18 -19.42 -0.38 -1.45
N VAL A 19 -18.71 0.76 -1.26
CA VAL A 19 -19.19 2.11 -1.61
C VAL A 19 -18.57 2.51 -2.94
N LEU A 20 -19.35 2.55 -4.00
CA LEU A 20 -18.93 2.80 -5.37
C LEU A 20 -19.45 4.16 -5.86
N GLY A 21 -18.64 4.87 -6.63
CA GLY A 21 -19.02 6.14 -7.26
C GLY A 21 -17.81 6.87 -7.85
N PRO A 22 -18.00 7.78 -8.80
CA PRO A 22 -16.93 8.60 -9.37
C PRO A 22 -16.29 9.53 -8.32
N PRO A 23 -15.18 10.21 -8.63
CA PRO A 23 -14.60 11.26 -7.78
C PRO A 23 -15.64 12.31 -7.38
N GLY A 24 -15.55 12.83 -6.16
CA GLY A 24 -16.43 13.90 -5.65
C GLY A 24 -17.87 13.47 -5.25
N THR A 25 -18.20 12.16 -5.25
CA THR A 25 -19.53 11.68 -4.85
C THR A 25 -19.74 11.52 -3.35
N GLY A 26 -18.72 11.80 -2.54
CA GLY A 26 -18.83 11.70 -1.08
C GLY A 26 -18.49 10.32 -0.49
N LYS A 27 -17.80 9.44 -1.22
CA LYS A 27 -17.41 8.12 -0.71
C LYS A 27 -16.70 8.17 0.65
N THR A 28 -15.72 9.07 0.78
CA THR A 28 -15.00 9.27 2.06
C THR A 28 -15.94 9.75 3.16
N PHE A 29 -16.88 10.62 2.84
CA PHE A 29 -17.89 11.08 3.79
C PHE A 29 -18.74 9.89 4.28
N THR A 30 -19.23 9.05 3.36
CA THR A 30 -20.02 7.86 3.70
C THR A 30 -19.24 6.90 4.59
N LEU A 31 -17.94 6.68 4.33
CA LEU A 31 -17.10 5.82 5.18
C LEU A 31 -16.96 6.40 6.60
N LEU A 32 -16.79 7.71 6.74
CA LEU A 32 -16.73 8.36 8.06
C LEU A 32 -18.08 8.33 8.78
N GLU A 33 -19.20 8.37 8.07
CA GLU A 33 -20.54 8.16 8.66
C GLU A 33 -20.71 6.73 9.20
N TYR A 34 -20.10 5.73 8.54
CA TYR A 34 -20.05 4.38 9.13
C TYR A 34 -19.25 4.36 10.42
N VAL A 35 -18.05 4.96 10.45
CA VAL A 35 -17.27 5.08 11.69
C VAL A 35 -18.11 5.72 12.79
N ASP A 36 -18.76 6.85 12.50
CA ASP A 36 -19.64 7.54 13.45
C ASP A 36 -20.77 6.64 13.96
N SER A 37 -21.38 5.86 13.08
CA SER A 37 -22.45 4.93 13.45
C SER A 37 -21.98 3.83 14.40
N TYR A 38 -20.73 3.37 14.28
CA TYR A 38 -20.14 2.38 15.17
C TYR A 38 -19.76 2.98 16.52
N LEU A 39 -19.21 4.20 16.54
CA LEU A 39 -18.97 4.94 17.77
C LEU A 39 -20.27 5.13 18.58
N LYS A 40 -21.37 5.51 17.92
CA LYS A 40 -22.69 5.63 18.55
C LYS A 40 -23.25 4.31 19.11
N LYS A 41 -22.78 3.18 18.60
CA LYS A 41 -23.10 1.84 19.13
C LYS A 41 -22.19 1.43 20.30
N GLY A 42 -21.28 2.30 20.73
CA GLY A 42 -20.38 2.05 21.85
C GLY A 42 -19.07 1.34 21.48
N ILE A 43 -18.77 1.16 20.18
CA ILE A 43 -17.48 0.57 19.78
C ILE A 43 -16.38 1.60 20.02
N PRO A 44 -15.34 1.28 20.80
CA PRO A 44 -14.25 2.20 21.08
C PRO A 44 -13.47 2.58 19.81
N ILE A 45 -12.98 3.81 19.72
CA ILE A 45 -12.27 4.32 18.54
C ILE A 45 -10.98 3.55 18.22
N ASP A 46 -10.33 2.97 19.21
CA ASP A 46 -9.14 2.14 19.07
C ASP A 46 -9.42 0.71 18.58
N LYS A 47 -10.69 0.32 18.48
CA LYS A 47 -11.17 -0.91 17.85
C LYS A 47 -11.66 -0.72 16.42
N ILE A 48 -11.54 0.50 15.89
CA ILE A 48 -11.93 0.86 14.52
C ILE A 48 -10.70 1.16 13.68
N GLY A 49 -10.47 0.35 12.63
CA GLY A 49 -9.44 0.58 11.64
C GLY A 49 -9.96 1.39 10.46
N TYR A 50 -9.34 2.52 10.16
CA TYR A 50 -9.59 3.31 8.95
C TYR A 50 -8.32 3.41 8.12
N PHE A 51 -8.25 2.62 7.06
CA PHE A 51 -7.07 2.56 6.21
C PHE A 51 -7.29 3.29 4.90
N ALA A 52 -6.40 4.24 4.62
CA ALA A 52 -6.40 5.01 3.39
C ALA A 52 -5.22 4.61 2.50
N PHE A 53 -5.36 4.93 1.21
CA PHE A 53 -4.31 4.64 0.25
C PHE A 53 -3.14 5.64 0.34
N THR A 54 -3.42 6.91 0.68
CA THR A 54 -2.41 7.96 0.81
C THR A 54 -2.39 8.57 2.21
N LYS A 55 -1.22 9.07 2.63
CA LYS A 55 -1.06 9.82 3.89
C LYS A 55 -2.02 11.01 3.96
N LYS A 56 -2.20 11.74 2.84
CA LYS A 56 -3.12 12.88 2.74
C LYS A 56 -4.57 12.47 3.02
N ALA A 57 -5.03 11.35 2.45
CA ALA A 57 -6.38 10.85 2.68
C ALA A 57 -6.58 10.44 4.15
N ALA A 58 -5.63 9.73 4.75
CA ALA A 58 -5.67 9.36 6.17
C ALA A 58 -5.71 10.59 7.08
N THR A 59 -4.83 11.57 6.84
CA THR A 59 -4.79 12.84 7.61
C THR A 59 -6.09 13.61 7.47
N THR A 60 -6.67 13.66 6.27
CA THR A 60 -7.96 14.33 6.05
C THR A 60 -9.09 13.64 6.80
N ALA A 61 -9.10 12.31 6.84
CA ALA A 61 -10.07 11.54 7.61
C ALA A 61 -9.93 11.82 9.12
N LYS A 62 -8.69 11.80 9.66
CA LYS A 62 -8.42 12.18 11.06
C LYS A 62 -8.97 13.58 11.40
N LYS A 63 -8.62 14.58 10.57
CA LYS A 63 -9.08 15.96 10.79
C LYS A 63 -10.60 16.07 10.80
N ARG A 64 -11.29 15.37 9.91
CA ARG A 64 -12.76 15.37 9.84
C ARG A 64 -13.38 14.68 11.05
N MET A 65 -12.80 13.57 11.52
CA MET A 65 -13.27 12.90 12.73
C MET A 65 -13.11 13.77 13.97
N ILE A 66 -11.95 14.39 14.18
CA ILE A 66 -11.70 15.30 15.31
C ILE A 66 -12.65 16.51 15.25
N LYS A 67 -12.91 17.05 14.05
CA LYS A 67 -13.89 18.15 13.91
C LYS A 67 -15.30 17.73 14.31
N LYS A 68 -15.69 16.49 14.01
CA LYS A 68 -17.02 15.95 14.32
C LYS A 68 -17.13 15.49 15.78
N HIS A 69 -16.03 14.99 16.32
CA HIS A 69 -15.89 14.43 17.66
C HIS A 69 -14.73 15.11 18.40
N PRO A 70 -14.90 16.35 18.91
CA PRO A 70 -13.84 17.10 19.58
C PRO A 70 -13.31 16.47 20.86
N GLU A 71 -14.03 15.51 21.43
CA GLU A 71 -13.64 14.70 22.58
C GLU A 71 -12.45 13.80 22.29
N TYR A 72 -12.20 13.42 21.02
CA TYR A 72 -11.06 12.60 20.66
C TYR A 72 -9.82 13.43 20.33
N LYS A 73 -8.68 13.02 20.91
CA LYS A 73 -7.36 13.53 20.56
C LYS A 73 -6.80 12.80 19.32
N GLN A 74 -5.90 13.44 18.61
CA GLN A 74 -5.26 12.86 17.43
C GLN A 74 -4.53 11.54 17.73
N THR A 75 -3.99 11.37 18.93
CA THR A 75 -3.32 10.17 19.42
C THR A 75 -4.25 8.96 19.56
N GLN A 76 -5.53 9.18 19.81
CA GLN A 76 -6.52 8.11 19.94
C GLN A 76 -6.94 7.53 18.59
N LEU A 77 -6.80 8.30 17.49
CA LEU A 77 -7.05 7.85 16.13
C LEU A 77 -5.81 7.17 15.51
N LYS A 78 -5.11 6.33 16.27
CA LYS A 78 -3.86 5.69 15.85
C LYS A 78 -4.03 4.82 14.59
N TYR A 79 -5.18 4.18 14.43
CA TYR A 79 -5.48 3.31 13.30
C TYR A 79 -6.14 4.01 12.10
N PHE A 80 -6.22 5.33 12.11
CA PHE A 80 -6.55 6.14 10.94
C PHE A 80 -5.27 6.45 10.17
N GLN A 81 -4.82 5.54 9.34
CA GLN A 81 -3.52 5.64 8.67
C GLN A 81 -3.50 4.92 7.31
N THR A 82 -2.37 4.89 6.63
CA THR A 82 -2.22 4.07 5.44
C THR A 82 -2.00 2.61 5.84
N LEU A 83 -2.40 1.67 4.96
CA LEU A 83 -2.15 0.25 5.20
C LEU A 83 -0.65 -0.04 5.37
N HIS A 84 0.22 0.59 4.56
CA HIS A 84 1.66 0.43 4.70
C HIS A 84 2.19 0.94 6.04
N SER A 85 1.72 2.10 6.51
CA SER A 85 2.10 2.62 7.83
C SER A 85 1.68 1.67 8.95
N PHE A 86 0.49 1.09 8.82
CA PHE A 86 0.00 0.09 9.75
C PHE A 86 0.88 -1.17 9.77
N CYS A 87 1.16 -1.75 8.60
CA CYS A 87 2.04 -2.91 8.49
C CYS A 87 3.45 -2.61 9.03
N PHE A 88 4.01 -1.44 8.69
CA PHE A 88 5.32 -0.99 9.15
C PHE A 88 5.45 -1.02 10.68
N HIS A 89 4.49 -0.39 11.36
CA HIS A 89 4.49 -0.33 12.82
C HIS A 89 4.20 -1.68 13.48
N THR A 90 3.26 -2.46 12.92
CA THR A 90 2.90 -3.78 13.47
C THR A 90 4.04 -4.78 13.35
N LEU A 91 4.80 -4.73 12.25
CA LEU A 91 5.98 -5.56 12.04
C LEU A 91 7.22 -5.09 12.79
N GLY A 92 7.15 -3.94 13.51
CA GLY A 92 8.29 -3.36 14.22
C GLY A 92 9.45 -2.97 13.31
N LEU A 93 9.16 -2.59 12.06
CA LEU A 93 10.17 -2.18 11.10
C LEU A 93 10.74 -0.79 11.43
N ARG A 94 11.98 -0.56 11.01
CA ARG A 94 12.64 0.75 11.02
C ARG A 94 12.81 1.26 9.60
N GLU A 95 13.03 2.55 9.41
CA GLU A 95 13.25 3.15 8.08
C GLU A 95 14.43 2.50 7.34
N GLU A 96 15.48 2.13 8.07
CA GLU A 96 16.65 1.41 7.57
C GLU A 96 16.35 0.01 7.01
N ASN A 97 15.19 -0.57 7.38
CA ASN A 97 14.75 -1.87 6.86
C ASN A 97 13.96 -1.74 5.55
N VAL A 98 13.66 -0.52 5.10
CA VAL A 98 12.80 -0.33 3.92
C VAL A 98 13.65 0.06 2.71
N MET A 99 13.39 -0.61 1.58
CA MET A 99 14.03 -0.27 0.29
C MET A 99 13.79 1.20 -0.05
N GLN A 100 14.89 1.93 -0.29
CA GLN A 100 14.91 3.32 -0.73
C GLN A 100 15.33 3.40 -2.21
N PRO A 101 15.13 4.54 -2.89
CA PRO A 101 15.53 4.72 -4.29
C PRO A 101 16.98 4.33 -4.56
N GLU A 102 17.87 4.71 -3.65
CA GLU A 102 19.32 4.48 -3.75
C GLU A 102 19.65 2.99 -3.82
N HIS A 103 18.92 2.15 -3.09
CA HIS A 103 19.10 0.69 -3.12
C HIS A 103 18.77 0.07 -4.48
N TYR A 104 17.77 0.62 -5.21
CA TYR A 104 17.45 0.18 -6.56
C TYR A 104 18.52 0.64 -7.57
N GLU A 105 19.09 1.84 -7.37
CA GLU A 105 20.20 2.34 -8.20
C GLU A 105 21.45 1.49 -8.01
N ASP A 106 21.78 1.14 -6.76
CA ASP A 106 22.90 0.26 -6.44
C ASP A 106 22.72 -1.12 -7.08
N LEU A 107 21.52 -1.69 -6.95
CA LEU A 107 21.20 -2.96 -7.55
C LEU A 107 21.27 -2.90 -9.09
N GLY A 108 20.79 -1.82 -9.70
CA GLY A 108 20.90 -1.59 -11.13
C GLY A 108 22.34 -1.54 -11.61
N ARG A 109 23.22 -0.87 -10.85
CA ARG A 109 24.66 -0.82 -11.10
C ARG A 109 25.32 -2.20 -10.99
N LEU A 110 25.04 -2.92 -9.91
CA LEU A 110 25.55 -4.28 -9.66
C LEU A 110 25.11 -5.27 -10.74
N SER A 111 23.92 -5.12 -11.26
CA SER A 111 23.36 -5.94 -12.33
C SER A 111 23.75 -5.48 -13.74
N ASN A 112 24.56 -4.43 -13.86
CA ASN A 112 24.95 -3.78 -15.11
C ASN A 112 23.76 -3.31 -15.97
N ILE A 113 22.62 -3.00 -15.32
CA ILE A 113 21.42 -2.46 -15.96
C ILE A 113 21.46 -0.95 -15.79
N ARG A 114 21.58 -0.22 -16.89
CA ARG A 114 21.57 1.25 -16.88
C ARG A 114 20.16 1.71 -16.51
N SER A 115 20.03 2.37 -15.36
CA SER A 115 18.89 3.24 -15.13
C SER A 115 19.03 4.44 -16.08
N ASP A 116 17.95 4.85 -16.75
CA ASP A 116 17.93 6.08 -17.54
C ASP A 116 18.27 7.25 -16.61
N ASN A 117 19.49 7.79 -16.75
CA ASN A 117 20.15 8.74 -15.85
C ASN A 117 19.48 10.13 -15.74
N ASN A 118 18.30 10.35 -16.33
CA ASN A 118 17.71 11.69 -16.43
C ASN A 118 16.42 11.93 -15.67
N LYS A 119 15.91 10.97 -14.90
CA LYS A 119 14.73 11.23 -14.06
C LYS A 119 15.03 10.86 -12.61
N ARG A 120 15.32 11.87 -11.79
CA ARG A 120 15.34 11.72 -10.34
C ARG A 120 14.06 11.02 -9.91
N LEU A 121 14.19 9.91 -9.19
CA LEU A 121 13.07 9.24 -8.54
C LEU A 121 12.36 10.26 -7.63
N ARG A 122 11.26 10.82 -8.12
CA ARG A 122 10.39 11.61 -7.27
C ARG A 122 9.45 10.63 -6.61
N ILE A 123 9.55 10.52 -5.29
CA ILE A 123 8.46 10.00 -4.47
C ILE A 123 7.35 11.04 -4.61
N THR A 124 6.44 10.83 -5.57
CA THR A 124 5.23 11.66 -5.63
C THR A 124 4.27 11.11 -4.58
N GLU A 125 3.62 11.99 -3.85
CA GLU A 125 2.57 11.61 -2.87
C GLU A 125 1.44 10.76 -3.51
N GLU A 126 1.36 10.75 -4.83
CA GLU A 126 0.38 10.01 -5.63
C GLU A 126 0.83 8.59 -5.98
N SER A 127 2.13 8.26 -5.85
CA SER A 127 2.67 6.95 -6.19
C SER A 127 2.49 5.88 -5.11
N ASN A 128 1.54 6.02 -4.20
CA ASN A 128 1.22 5.03 -3.16
C ASN A 128 2.41 4.53 -2.32
N GLY A 129 3.49 5.29 -2.25
CA GLY A 129 4.72 4.84 -1.61
C GLY A 129 5.46 3.73 -2.37
N TYR A 130 5.02 3.35 -3.56
CA TYR A 130 5.82 2.49 -4.42
C TYR A 130 6.98 3.30 -4.99
N LEU A 131 8.18 2.88 -4.63
CA LEU A 131 9.38 3.33 -5.29
C LEU A 131 9.39 2.69 -6.68
N THR A 132 8.93 3.43 -7.68
CA THR A 132 9.09 3.01 -9.06
C THR A 132 10.53 3.31 -9.44
N SER A 133 11.36 2.29 -9.60
CA SER A 133 12.56 2.49 -10.39
C SER A 133 12.12 2.86 -11.80
N ASN A 134 12.81 3.78 -12.43
CA ASN A 134 12.50 4.16 -13.82
C ASN A 134 12.85 3.03 -14.82
N SER A 135 13.47 1.94 -14.35
CA SER A 135 13.75 0.77 -15.15
C SER A 135 12.48 -0.07 -15.37
N GLU A 136 12.14 -0.30 -16.63
CA GLU A 136 11.03 -1.19 -17.00
C GLU A 136 11.20 -2.60 -16.40
N TYR A 137 12.43 -3.07 -16.19
CA TYR A 137 12.71 -4.35 -15.52
C TYR A 137 12.16 -4.39 -14.09
N PHE A 138 12.44 -3.35 -13.28
CA PHE A 138 11.91 -3.28 -11.92
C PHE A 138 10.39 -3.12 -11.91
N GLN A 139 9.82 -2.42 -12.90
CA GLN A 139 8.37 -2.32 -13.03
C GLN A 139 7.71 -3.68 -13.27
N VAL A 140 8.31 -4.55 -14.11
CA VAL A 140 7.80 -5.91 -14.34
C VAL A 140 7.85 -6.72 -13.05
N ILE A 141 8.98 -6.71 -12.33
CA ILE A 141 9.16 -7.43 -11.06
C ILE A 141 8.12 -6.95 -10.03
N ASN A 142 7.98 -5.63 -9.87
CA ASN A 142 7.02 -5.05 -8.93
C ASN A 142 5.56 -5.40 -9.29
N LYS A 143 5.18 -5.32 -10.57
CA LYS A 143 3.84 -5.68 -11.02
C LYS A 143 3.54 -7.16 -10.80
N ALA A 144 4.48 -8.05 -11.13
CA ALA A 144 4.36 -9.48 -10.88
C ALA A 144 4.17 -9.76 -9.38
N SER A 145 4.98 -9.12 -8.53
CA SER A 145 4.89 -9.23 -7.08
C SER A 145 3.54 -8.73 -6.54
N VAL A 146 3.05 -7.58 -7.00
CA VAL A 146 1.73 -7.03 -6.58
C VAL A 146 0.58 -7.94 -7.00
N LYS A 147 0.65 -8.53 -8.20
CA LYS A 147 -0.37 -9.44 -8.73
C LYS A 147 -0.27 -10.85 -8.18
N ASP A 148 0.80 -11.15 -7.43
CA ASP A 148 1.14 -12.49 -6.94
C ASP A 148 1.23 -13.55 -8.05
N ILE A 149 1.89 -13.19 -9.15
CA ILE A 149 2.14 -14.06 -10.32
C ILE A 149 3.64 -14.12 -10.62
N SER A 150 4.05 -15.09 -11.45
CA SER A 150 5.45 -15.19 -11.89
C SER A 150 5.84 -13.99 -12.77
N ILE A 151 7.13 -13.59 -12.72
CA ILE A 151 7.67 -12.56 -13.63
C ILE A 151 7.50 -12.94 -15.10
N GLN A 152 7.55 -14.25 -15.42
CA GLN A 152 7.30 -14.72 -16.78
C GLN A 152 5.88 -14.44 -17.24
N SER A 153 4.89 -14.67 -16.36
CA SER A 153 3.49 -14.35 -16.65
C SER A 153 3.29 -12.87 -16.91
N GLU A 154 3.87 -11.98 -16.07
CA GLU A 154 3.79 -10.55 -16.27
C GLU A 154 4.54 -10.10 -17.54
N PHE A 155 5.73 -10.65 -17.79
CA PHE A 155 6.53 -10.35 -18.98
C PHE A 155 5.78 -10.69 -20.27
N ASN A 156 5.06 -11.81 -20.31
CA ASN A 156 4.34 -12.28 -21.49
C ASN A 156 3.02 -11.53 -21.74
N THR A 157 2.44 -10.85 -20.76
CA THR A 157 1.12 -10.20 -20.87
C THR A 157 1.14 -8.86 -21.57
N ASN A 158 2.33 -8.21 -21.75
CA ASN A 158 2.44 -6.83 -22.21
C ASN A 158 3.54 -6.66 -23.27
N GLU A 159 3.69 -5.42 -23.75
CA GLU A 159 4.73 -4.99 -24.70
C GLU A 159 6.18 -5.19 -24.18
N TYR A 160 6.35 -5.67 -22.96
CA TYR A 160 7.66 -5.89 -22.34
C TYR A 160 8.51 -6.90 -23.10
N SER A 161 7.91 -7.99 -23.57
CA SER A 161 8.60 -9.03 -24.34
C SER A 161 9.27 -8.53 -25.63
N ARG A 162 8.87 -7.36 -26.14
CA ARG A 162 9.46 -6.72 -27.32
C ARG A 162 10.64 -5.79 -27.00
N LYS A 163 10.76 -5.36 -25.74
CA LYS A 163 11.71 -4.31 -25.31
C LYS A 163 12.74 -4.81 -24.33
N LEU A 164 12.40 -5.84 -23.56
CA LEU A 164 13.22 -6.34 -22.47
C LEU A 164 13.74 -7.74 -22.78
N ASP A 165 14.91 -8.04 -22.24
CA ASP A 165 15.48 -9.39 -22.24
C ASP A 165 15.00 -10.15 -21.00
N TYR A 166 14.39 -11.32 -21.21
CA TYR A 166 13.87 -12.15 -20.12
C TYR A 166 14.96 -12.71 -19.22
N GLN A 167 16.15 -13.04 -19.77
CA GLN A 167 17.26 -13.56 -18.98
C GLN A 167 17.79 -12.48 -18.02
N ILE A 168 17.88 -11.24 -18.49
CA ILE A 168 18.24 -10.09 -17.66
C ILE A 168 17.19 -9.88 -16.57
N LEU A 169 15.90 -9.94 -16.93
CA LEU A 169 14.81 -9.81 -15.97
C LEU A 169 14.86 -10.86 -14.86
N LYS A 170 15.06 -12.13 -15.23
CA LYS A 170 15.19 -13.24 -14.29
C LYS A 170 16.42 -13.09 -13.38
N HIS A 171 17.55 -12.66 -13.94
CA HIS A 171 18.78 -12.40 -13.18
C HIS A 171 18.55 -11.26 -12.18
N LEU A 172 17.89 -10.20 -12.60
CA LEU A 172 17.57 -9.07 -11.74
C LEU A 172 16.61 -9.43 -10.60
N GLU A 173 15.61 -10.27 -10.86
CA GLU A 173 14.71 -10.79 -9.81
C GLU A 173 15.49 -11.51 -8.70
N VAL A 174 16.40 -12.41 -9.09
CA VAL A 174 17.25 -13.14 -8.15
C VAL A 174 18.16 -12.20 -7.39
N ASN A 175 18.81 -11.26 -8.09
CA ASN A 175 19.70 -10.28 -7.46
C ASN A 175 18.94 -9.37 -6.48
N LEU A 176 17.71 -8.96 -6.81
CA LEU A 176 16.87 -8.15 -5.91
C LEU A 176 16.53 -8.94 -4.64
N ALA A 177 16.15 -10.21 -4.78
CA ALA A 177 15.86 -11.05 -3.63
C ALA A 177 17.10 -11.21 -2.73
N ASN A 178 18.26 -11.55 -3.30
CA ASN A 178 19.52 -11.70 -2.58
C ASN A 178 19.96 -10.37 -1.93
N TYR A 179 19.79 -9.25 -2.62
CA TYR A 179 20.13 -7.93 -2.10
C TYR A 179 19.28 -7.56 -0.88
N LYS A 180 17.98 -7.83 -0.95
CA LYS A 180 17.06 -7.61 0.18
C LYS A 180 17.43 -8.50 1.37
N ASP A 181 17.68 -9.76 1.14
CA ASP A 181 18.05 -10.71 2.19
C ASP A 181 19.36 -10.32 2.89
N LYS A 182 20.42 -10.09 2.09
CA LYS A 182 21.75 -9.70 2.60
C LYS A 182 21.71 -8.41 3.43
N ASN A 183 20.94 -7.42 3.00
CA ASN A 183 20.86 -6.10 3.65
C ASN A 183 19.69 -5.99 4.64
N LYS A 184 18.93 -7.07 4.86
CA LYS A 184 17.73 -7.11 5.73
C LYS A 184 16.71 -6.03 5.34
N LEU A 185 16.51 -5.86 4.04
CA LEU A 185 15.60 -4.89 3.46
C LEU A 185 14.28 -5.53 3.05
N ILE A 186 13.23 -4.74 3.08
CA ILE A 186 11.89 -5.11 2.65
C ILE A 186 11.31 -3.99 1.78
N ASP A 187 10.66 -4.32 0.68
CA ASP A 187 9.88 -3.33 -0.07
C ASP A 187 8.44 -3.26 0.44
N TYR A 188 7.66 -2.32 -0.12
CA TYR A 188 6.29 -2.11 0.32
C TYR A 188 5.36 -3.31 0.04
N THR A 189 5.59 -4.05 -1.04
CA THR A 189 4.81 -5.24 -1.37
C THR A 189 5.15 -6.39 -0.42
N ASP A 190 6.43 -6.61 -0.17
CA ASP A 190 6.90 -7.60 0.79
C ASP A 190 6.41 -7.30 2.21
N MET A 191 6.35 -6.02 2.58
CA MET A 191 5.83 -5.58 3.88
C MET A 191 4.38 -6.06 4.10
N ILE A 192 3.51 -5.87 3.10
CA ILE A 192 2.12 -6.35 3.18
C ILE A 192 2.07 -7.88 3.22
N LYS A 193 2.85 -8.55 2.34
CA LYS A 193 2.92 -10.02 2.30
C LYS A 193 3.42 -10.60 3.63
N LYS A 194 4.43 -9.98 4.23
CA LYS A 194 4.96 -10.37 5.54
C LYS A 194 3.92 -10.18 6.63
N TYR A 195 3.23 -9.03 6.63
CA TYR A 195 2.16 -8.75 7.58
C TYR A 195 1.05 -9.82 7.51
N ILE A 196 0.61 -10.20 6.30
CA ILE A 196 -0.42 -11.25 6.13
C ILE A 196 0.05 -12.61 6.69
N LYS A 197 1.36 -12.93 6.59
CA LYS A 197 1.91 -14.17 7.13
C LYS A 197 2.05 -14.15 8.66
N GLU A 198 2.19 -12.98 9.26
CA GLU A 198 2.38 -12.79 10.70
C GLU A 198 1.11 -12.27 11.37
N GLU A 199 -0.08 -12.77 10.98
CA GLU A 199 -1.40 -12.31 11.46
C GLU A 199 -1.55 -12.28 13.00
N GLU A 200 -0.83 -13.15 13.71
CA GLU A 200 -0.86 -13.22 15.19
C GLU A 200 -0.47 -11.91 15.87
N LYS A 201 0.27 -11.04 15.19
CA LYS A 201 0.68 -9.72 15.69
C LYS A 201 -0.36 -8.62 15.46
N SER A 202 -1.44 -8.95 14.76
CA SER A 202 -2.46 -7.97 14.39
C SER A 202 -3.30 -7.54 15.59
N PRO A 203 -3.59 -6.25 15.76
CA PRO A 203 -4.61 -5.82 16.69
C PRO A 203 -5.97 -6.31 16.20
N THR A 204 -6.82 -6.72 17.12
CA THR A 204 -8.21 -7.11 16.81
C THR A 204 -9.04 -5.85 16.59
N PHE A 205 -9.59 -5.72 15.39
CA PHE A 205 -10.59 -4.70 15.06
C PHE A 205 -12.00 -5.29 15.14
N GLU A 206 -12.95 -4.48 15.54
CA GLU A 206 -14.38 -4.81 15.45
C GLU A 206 -14.98 -4.27 14.13
N VAL A 207 -14.29 -3.28 13.54
CA VAL A 207 -14.67 -2.64 12.28
C VAL A 207 -13.41 -2.14 11.52
#